data_9e1766f28ef00e43769d4fcc59c9994a
#
_entry.id   9e1766f28ef00e43769d4fcc59c9994a
#
_cell.length_a   1.000
_cell.length_b   1.000
_cell.length_c   1.000
_cell.angle_alpha   90.00
_cell.angle_beta   90.00
_cell.angle_gamma   90.00
#
_symmetry.space_group_name_H-M   'P 1'
#
loop_
_entity.id
_entity.type
_entity.pdbx_description
1 polymer ?
#
loop_
_entity_poly.entity_id
_entity_poly.type
_entity_poly.pdbx_seq_one_letter_code
_entity_poly.pdbx_strand_id
1 'polypeptide(L)'
;MSWAENMRKINTKDIAEDAWSSPKGKFSGAGKSVSIALGRKESSTDLQDRHPFDLEILRIPPGKTPYVYHLHSAQWELYHVVSGNGIVRHKDGTTPIETGDAFIFGPDEPHQLTNNGKEDLIVYVVADNPIGESSYYPDSKKWLVRSPERRLMRSDPLDYFDGEE
;
A
#
# COMPACT_ATOMS: atom_id res chain seq x y z
N MET A 1 3.94 -26.88 -18.84
CA MET A 1 5.20 -26.46 -18.18
C MET A 1 5.20 -27.04 -16.79
N SER A 2 6.23 -27.81 -16.43
CA SER A 2 6.28 -28.47 -15.12
C SER A 2 6.54 -27.45 -14.02
N TRP A 3 5.76 -27.50 -12.96
CA TRP A 3 5.87 -26.66 -11.76
C TRP A 3 7.11 -26.97 -10.90
N ALA A 4 8.04 -27.79 -11.41
CA ALA A 4 9.02 -28.49 -10.59
C ALA A 4 10.46 -27.99 -10.68
N GLU A 5 10.79 -26.95 -11.43
CA GLU A 5 12.22 -26.77 -11.72
C GLU A 5 12.99 -25.75 -10.88
N ASN A 6 12.37 -24.79 -10.17
CA ASN A 6 13.14 -23.99 -9.19
C ASN A 6 12.23 -23.33 -8.15
N MET A 7 12.43 -23.67 -6.88
CA MET A 7 11.85 -22.95 -5.76
C MET A 7 12.27 -21.47 -5.83
N ARG A 8 11.31 -20.55 -5.98
CA ARG A 8 11.58 -19.12 -5.89
C ARG A 8 11.89 -18.77 -4.44
N LYS A 9 13.09 -18.30 -4.18
CA LYS A 9 13.56 -17.93 -2.84
C LYS A 9 14.39 -16.67 -2.91
N ILE A 10 14.14 -15.76 -1.99
CA ILE A 10 14.95 -14.56 -1.74
C ILE A 10 15.18 -14.41 -0.23
N ASN A 11 16.31 -13.86 0.16
CA ASN A 11 16.48 -13.37 1.52
C ASN A 11 16.18 -11.86 1.52
N THR A 12 15.35 -11.39 2.43
CA THR A 12 14.95 -9.97 2.48
C THR A 12 16.10 -9.00 2.74
N LYS A 13 17.23 -9.48 3.31
CA LYS A 13 18.46 -8.70 3.44
C LYS A 13 19.09 -8.35 2.07
N ASP A 14 18.83 -9.18 1.05
CA ASP A 14 19.39 -9.04 -0.29
C ASP A 14 18.48 -8.18 -1.20
N ILE A 15 17.32 -7.76 -0.71
CA ILE A 15 16.42 -6.82 -1.41
C ILE A 15 16.86 -5.40 -1.10
N ALA A 16 17.16 -4.63 -2.13
CA ALA A 16 17.42 -3.21 -1.98
C ALA A 16 16.22 -2.49 -1.37
N GLU A 17 16.49 -1.59 -0.42
CA GLU A 17 15.46 -0.73 0.13
C GLU A 17 15.22 0.45 -0.79
N ASP A 18 13.97 0.70 -1.17
CA ASP A 18 13.55 1.87 -1.92
C ASP A 18 13.00 2.91 -0.93
N ALA A 19 13.67 4.05 -0.85
CA ALA A 19 13.31 5.13 0.06
C ALA A 19 12.65 6.28 -0.70
N TRP A 20 11.60 6.84 -0.13
CA TRP A 20 10.89 7.97 -0.73
C TRP A 20 10.65 9.10 0.27
N SER A 21 10.50 10.30 -0.28
CA SER A 21 10.06 11.48 0.45
C SER A 21 9.21 12.37 -0.46
N SER A 22 8.14 12.93 0.09
CA SER A 22 7.38 13.96 -0.63
C SER A 22 8.21 15.24 -0.77
N PRO A 23 7.93 16.11 -1.78
CA PRO A 23 8.74 17.31 -2.05
C PRO A 23 8.96 18.25 -0.85
N LYS A 24 8.03 18.26 0.11
CA LYS A 24 8.13 19.04 1.35
C LYS A 24 8.49 18.19 2.57
N GLY A 25 8.86 16.92 2.39
CA GLY A 25 9.26 16.01 3.46
C GLY A 25 8.16 15.59 4.44
N LYS A 26 6.89 15.89 4.16
CA LYS A 26 5.76 15.54 5.04
C LYS A 26 5.55 14.02 5.07
N PHE A 27 5.65 13.38 3.90
CA PHE A 27 5.50 11.93 3.77
C PHE A 27 6.83 11.31 3.42
N SER A 28 7.25 10.30 4.16
CA SER A 28 8.55 9.67 3.98
C SER A 28 8.55 8.28 4.59
N GLY A 29 9.18 7.36 3.91
CA GLY A 29 9.33 5.97 4.32
C GLY A 29 10.34 5.25 3.46
N ALA A 30 10.51 3.98 3.69
CA ALA A 30 11.30 3.10 2.85
C ALA A 30 10.67 1.70 2.84
N GLY A 31 10.82 0.97 1.74
CA GLY A 31 10.20 -0.33 1.57
C GLY A 31 11.08 -1.33 0.85
N LYS A 32 10.78 -2.61 1.06
CA LYS A 32 11.33 -3.73 0.30
C LYS A 32 10.19 -4.53 -0.30
N SER A 33 10.04 -4.47 -1.62
CA SER A 33 9.00 -5.19 -2.35
C SER A 33 9.36 -6.67 -2.53
N VAL A 34 8.98 -7.51 -1.57
CA VAL A 34 9.33 -8.93 -1.55
C VAL A 34 8.68 -9.67 -2.72
N SER A 35 7.43 -9.38 -3.03
CA SER A 35 6.71 -10.02 -4.15
C SER A 35 7.33 -9.68 -5.50
N ILE A 36 7.81 -8.45 -5.71
CA ILE A 36 8.52 -8.06 -6.93
C ILE A 36 9.85 -8.82 -7.02
N ALA A 37 10.60 -8.90 -5.94
CA ALA A 37 11.84 -9.67 -5.89
C ALA A 37 11.63 -11.18 -6.17
N LEU A 38 10.41 -11.69 -5.92
CA LEU A 38 9.99 -13.05 -6.26
C LEU A 38 9.35 -13.18 -7.65
N GLY A 39 9.37 -12.10 -8.46
CA GLY A 39 8.97 -12.13 -9.87
C GLY A 39 7.56 -11.61 -10.16
N ARG A 40 6.89 -10.95 -9.21
CA ARG A 40 5.63 -10.25 -9.49
C ARG A 40 5.90 -9.09 -10.47
N LYS A 41 5.05 -8.95 -11.47
CA LYS A 41 5.06 -7.80 -12.37
C LYS A 41 3.97 -6.81 -11.97
N GLU A 42 4.37 -5.60 -11.66
CA GLU A 42 3.43 -4.53 -11.36
C GLU A 42 2.49 -4.26 -12.53
N SER A 43 1.25 -3.93 -12.20
CA SER A 43 0.22 -3.55 -13.17
C SER A 43 -0.09 -4.58 -14.26
N SER A 44 0.45 -5.79 -14.17
CA SER A 44 0.11 -6.87 -15.09
C SER A 44 -1.34 -7.32 -14.88
N THR A 45 -2.05 -7.54 -15.97
CA THR A 45 -3.38 -8.19 -15.96
C THR A 45 -3.27 -9.70 -16.18
N ASP A 46 -2.08 -10.22 -16.47
CA ASP A 46 -1.82 -11.65 -16.52
C ASP A 46 -1.76 -12.20 -15.08
N LEU A 47 -2.68 -13.09 -14.76
CA LEU A 47 -2.79 -13.68 -13.42
C LEU A 47 -1.57 -14.51 -13.00
N GLN A 48 -0.77 -15.02 -13.94
CA GLN A 48 0.46 -15.73 -13.63
C GLN A 48 1.60 -14.79 -13.22
N ASP A 49 1.67 -13.63 -13.85
CA ASP A 49 2.68 -12.60 -13.56
C ASP A 49 2.30 -11.72 -12.38
N ARG A 50 0.99 -11.57 -12.13
CA ARG A 50 0.45 -10.63 -11.17
C ARG A 50 0.66 -11.04 -9.73
N HIS A 51 0.70 -12.33 -9.42
CA HIS A 51 0.51 -12.90 -8.09
C HIS A 51 -0.81 -12.45 -7.43
N PRO A 52 -1.52 -13.31 -6.68
CA PRO A 52 -2.79 -12.97 -6.05
C PRO A 52 -2.63 -12.02 -4.85
N PHE A 53 -1.42 -11.87 -4.34
CA PHE A 53 -1.08 -11.01 -3.20
C PHE A 53 0.27 -10.31 -3.44
N ASP A 54 0.48 -9.25 -2.66
CA ASP A 54 1.73 -8.52 -2.55
C ASP A 54 2.23 -8.57 -1.11
N LEU A 55 3.53 -8.62 -0.93
CA LEU A 55 4.20 -8.49 0.37
C LEU A 55 5.26 -7.41 0.28
N GLU A 56 5.11 -6.40 1.12
CA GLU A 56 6.09 -5.34 1.35
C GLU A 56 6.58 -5.36 2.80
N ILE A 57 7.85 -5.07 3.01
CA ILE A 57 8.41 -4.72 4.32
C ILE A 57 8.55 -3.20 4.34
N LEU A 58 7.68 -2.55 5.08
CA LEU A 58 7.64 -1.09 5.20
C LEU A 58 8.44 -0.66 6.43
N ARG A 59 9.37 0.29 6.26
CA ARG A 59 10.09 0.95 7.34
C ARG A 59 9.69 2.43 7.41
N ILE A 60 9.23 2.84 8.57
CA ILE A 60 8.78 4.21 8.83
C ILE A 60 9.69 4.82 9.89
N PRO A 61 10.55 5.78 9.54
CA PRO A 61 11.44 6.45 10.51
C PRO A 61 10.64 7.23 11.57
N PRO A 62 11.24 7.52 12.74
CA PRO A 62 10.63 8.31 13.80
C PRO A 62 10.02 9.63 13.31
N GLY A 63 8.81 9.92 13.73
CA GLY A 63 8.07 11.14 13.36
C GLY A 63 7.57 11.18 11.93
N LYS A 64 7.65 10.07 11.17
CA LYS A 64 7.25 10.03 9.76
C LYS A 64 5.94 9.29 9.54
N THR A 65 5.29 9.66 8.43
CA THR A 65 4.10 9.07 7.87
C THR A 65 4.45 8.66 6.45
N PRO A 66 4.37 7.38 6.05
CA PRO A 66 4.86 6.95 4.75
C PRO A 66 3.98 7.39 3.60
N TYR A 67 2.65 7.31 3.79
CA TYR A 67 1.67 7.55 2.74
C TYR A 67 0.58 8.54 3.20
N VAL A 68 -0.13 9.12 2.25
CA VAL A 68 -1.29 9.95 2.51
C VAL A 68 -2.45 9.11 3.05
N TYR A 69 -3.39 9.73 3.77
CA TYR A 69 -4.63 9.09 4.21
C TYR A 69 -5.44 8.66 2.98
N HIS A 70 -5.75 7.38 2.88
CA HIS A 70 -6.35 6.80 1.68
C HIS A 70 -7.22 5.59 2.01
N LEU A 71 -8.06 5.23 1.07
CA LEU A 71 -8.81 3.98 1.02
C LEU A 71 -8.66 3.33 -0.36
N HIS A 72 -8.93 2.06 -0.41
CA HIS A 72 -8.95 1.24 -1.62
C HIS A 72 -10.38 0.90 -2.03
N SER A 73 -10.67 0.84 -3.33
CA SER A 73 -12.01 0.48 -3.83
C SER A 73 -12.27 -1.03 -3.80
N ALA A 74 -11.22 -1.84 -3.88
CA ALA A 74 -11.34 -3.30 -3.96
C ALA A 74 -10.27 -4.05 -3.17
N GLN A 75 -9.11 -3.45 -2.91
CA GLN A 75 -7.97 -4.09 -2.27
C GLN A 75 -8.16 -4.23 -0.76
N TRP A 76 -7.72 -5.38 -0.24
CA TRP A 76 -7.52 -5.62 1.19
C TRP A 76 -6.06 -5.48 1.55
N GLU A 77 -5.78 -4.88 2.69
CA GLU A 77 -4.43 -4.74 3.21
C GLU A 77 -4.35 -5.23 4.66
N LEU A 78 -3.52 -6.24 4.90
CA LEU A 78 -3.19 -6.74 6.22
C LEU A 78 -1.83 -6.21 6.64
N TYR A 79 -1.75 -5.69 7.84
CA TYR A 79 -0.56 -5.14 8.47
C TYR A 79 -0.15 -5.98 9.67
N HIS A 80 1.15 -6.21 9.82
CA HIS A 80 1.71 -6.82 11.03
C HIS A 80 2.93 -6.03 11.48
N VAL A 81 2.89 -5.53 12.70
CA VAL A 81 3.98 -4.75 13.31
C VAL A 81 5.08 -5.69 13.76
N VAL A 82 6.22 -5.65 13.08
CA VAL A 82 7.39 -6.49 13.37
C VAL A 82 8.22 -5.90 14.50
N SER A 83 8.39 -4.57 14.50
CA SER A 83 9.12 -3.85 15.57
C SER A 83 8.72 -2.38 15.60
N GLY A 84 8.92 -1.77 16.75
CA GLY A 84 8.59 -0.36 16.98
C GLY A 84 7.14 -0.16 17.44
N ASN A 85 6.73 1.08 17.45
CA ASN A 85 5.37 1.49 17.80
C ASN A 85 4.95 2.70 16.96
N GLY A 86 3.65 2.92 16.86
CA GLY A 86 3.09 4.00 16.07
C GLY A 86 1.62 4.22 16.35
N ILE A 87 0.96 4.90 15.44
CA ILE A 87 -0.49 5.08 15.44
C ILE A 87 -1.05 4.80 14.04
N VAL A 88 -2.26 4.29 14.00
CA VAL A 88 -3.08 4.17 12.79
C VAL A 88 -4.24 5.15 12.89
N ARG A 89 -4.35 6.06 11.92
CA ARG A 89 -5.54 6.88 11.70
C ARG A 89 -6.52 6.08 10.84
N HIS A 90 -7.77 6.03 11.25
CA HIS A 90 -8.88 5.40 10.54
C HIS A 90 -10.15 6.28 10.63
N LYS A 91 -11.27 5.83 10.08
CA LYS A 91 -12.51 6.64 10.01
C LYS A 91 -13.03 7.10 11.38
N ASP A 92 -12.83 6.29 12.42
CA ASP A 92 -13.37 6.55 13.76
C ASP A 92 -12.34 7.20 14.71
N GLY A 93 -11.14 7.56 14.20
CA GLY A 93 -10.11 8.23 15.01
C GLY A 93 -8.71 7.67 14.80
N THR A 94 -7.98 7.47 15.89
CA THR A 94 -6.62 6.92 15.88
C THR A 94 -6.47 5.82 16.92
N THR A 95 -5.76 4.76 16.56
CA THR A 95 -5.44 3.63 17.44
C THR A 95 -3.93 3.49 17.56
N PRO A 96 -3.37 3.41 18.79
CA PRO A 96 -1.97 3.04 18.98
C PRO A 96 -1.70 1.62 18.49
N ILE A 97 -0.51 1.41 17.97
CA ILE A 97 -0.01 0.10 17.53
C ILE A 97 1.40 -0.13 18.07
N GLU A 98 1.71 -1.40 18.37
CA GLU A 98 3.01 -1.82 18.87
C GLU A 98 3.44 -3.18 18.30
N THR A 99 4.67 -3.55 18.56
CA THR A 99 5.23 -4.84 18.13
C THR A 99 4.32 -6.02 18.48
N GLY A 100 3.99 -6.82 17.46
CA GLY A 100 3.11 -7.99 17.56
C GLY A 100 1.67 -7.72 17.17
N ASP A 101 1.25 -6.46 17.04
CA ASP A 101 -0.09 -6.13 16.56
C ASP A 101 -0.28 -6.53 15.09
N ALA A 102 -1.48 -7.01 14.80
CA ALA A 102 -1.94 -7.23 13.43
C ALA A 102 -3.32 -6.62 13.25
N PHE A 103 -3.52 -5.98 12.10
CA PHE A 103 -4.79 -5.34 11.75
C PHE A 103 -5.00 -5.38 10.24
N ILE A 104 -6.24 -5.18 9.80
CA ILE A 104 -6.63 -5.28 8.40
C ILE A 104 -7.57 -4.16 8.03
N PHE A 105 -7.42 -3.67 6.79
CA PHE A 105 -8.37 -2.75 6.16
C PHE A 105 -8.90 -3.40 4.89
N GLY A 106 -10.22 -3.36 4.76
CA GLY A 106 -10.92 -3.78 3.55
C GLY A 106 -11.21 -2.61 2.62
N PRO A 107 -11.92 -2.90 1.52
CA PRO A 107 -12.43 -1.85 0.63
C PRO A 107 -13.23 -0.78 1.40
N ASP A 108 -13.09 0.47 0.98
CA ASP A 108 -13.74 1.65 1.55
C ASP A 108 -13.35 1.98 3.01
N GLU A 109 -12.33 1.35 3.57
CA GLU A 109 -11.83 1.63 4.91
C GLU A 109 -10.58 2.55 4.87
N PRO A 110 -10.74 3.86 5.13
CA PRO A 110 -9.63 4.79 5.04
C PRO A 110 -8.65 4.64 6.20
N HIS A 111 -7.37 4.66 5.88
CA HIS A 111 -6.31 4.46 6.87
C HIS A 111 -5.01 5.20 6.53
N GLN A 112 -4.18 5.36 7.56
CA GLN A 112 -2.85 5.97 7.47
C GLN A 112 -2.03 5.61 8.70
N LEU A 113 -0.81 5.13 8.49
CA LEU A 113 0.14 4.84 9.56
C LEU A 113 1.01 6.07 9.83
N THR A 114 1.40 6.26 11.09
CA THR A 114 2.39 7.25 11.51
C THR A 114 3.27 6.65 12.60
N ASN A 115 4.57 6.76 12.43
CA ASN A 115 5.51 6.43 13.50
C ASN A 115 5.62 7.63 14.45
N ASN A 116 5.00 7.54 15.61
CA ASN A 116 5.12 8.52 16.69
C ASN A 116 6.09 8.08 17.79
N GLY A 117 6.80 6.96 17.56
CA GLY A 117 7.83 6.42 18.44
C GLY A 117 9.21 7.07 18.23
N LYS A 118 10.22 6.46 18.86
CA LYS A 118 11.62 6.92 18.83
C LYS A 118 12.51 6.03 17.96
N GLU A 119 12.06 4.84 17.65
CA GLU A 119 12.72 3.82 16.84
C GLU A 119 11.99 3.69 15.50
N ASP A 120 12.62 3.05 14.51
CA ASP A 120 11.95 2.70 13.26
C ASP A 120 10.74 1.78 13.53
N LEU A 121 9.62 2.10 12.94
CA LEU A 121 8.45 1.23 12.89
C LEU A 121 8.57 0.34 11.65
N ILE A 122 8.70 -0.97 11.87
CA ILE A 122 8.79 -1.97 10.79
C ILE A 122 7.48 -2.74 10.72
N VAL A 123 6.89 -2.76 9.54
CA VAL A 123 5.59 -3.37 9.31
C VAL A 123 5.64 -4.27 8.07
N TYR A 124 5.11 -5.48 8.17
CA TYR A 124 4.77 -6.27 7.00
C TYR A 124 3.40 -5.85 6.49
N VAL A 125 3.34 -5.54 5.21
CA VAL A 125 2.08 -5.22 4.51
C VAL A 125 1.82 -6.32 3.51
N VAL A 126 0.70 -7.02 3.68
CA VAL A 126 0.20 -8.02 2.75
C VAL A 126 -1.07 -7.48 2.13
N ALA A 127 -1.06 -7.28 0.83
CA ALA A 127 -2.20 -6.80 0.08
C ALA A 127 -2.62 -7.83 -0.97
N ASP A 128 -3.90 -7.96 -1.24
CA ASP A 128 -4.34 -8.66 -2.43
C ASP A 128 -4.16 -7.77 -3.68
N ASN A 129 -4.26 -8.37 -4.85
CA ASN A 129 -4.02 -7.67 -6.11
C ASN A 129 -5.25 -7.69 -7.02
N PRO A 130 -6.36 -7.00 -6.67
CA PRO A 130 -7.54 -6.95 -7.54
C PRO A 130 -7.25 -6.21 -8.85
N ILE A 131 -7.84 -6.68 -9.94
CA ILE A 131 -7.80 -5.97 -11.22
C ILE A 131 -8.77 -4.78 -11.16
N GLY A 132 -8.36 -3.63 -11.69
CA GLY A 132 -9.22 -2.44 -11.72
C GLY A 132 -9.26 -1.67 -10.40
N GLU A 133 -8.28 -1.87 -9.54
CA GLU A 133 -8.14 -1.14 -8.28
C GLU A 133 -8.08 0.37 -8.50
N SER A 134 -8.73 1.12 -7.62
CA SER A 134 -8.59 2.56 -7.49
C SER A 134 -8.44 2.94 -6.03
N SER A 135 -7.80 4.07 -5.77
CA SER A 135 -7.64 4.57 -4.40
C SER A 135 -8.22 5.98 -4.28
N TYR A 136 -8.92 6.24 -3.19
CA TYR A 136 -9.41 7.57 -2.87
C TYR A 136 -8.63 8.19 -1.73
N TYR A 137 -8.39 9.49 -1.80
CA TYR A 137 -7.66 10.28 -0.81
C TYR A 137 -8.59 11.32 -0.17
N PRO A 138 -9.22 11.00 0.98
CA PRO A 138 -10.27 11.85 1.56
C PRO A 138 -9.82 13.28 1.88
N ASP A 139 -8.60 13.46 2.40
CA ASP A 139 -8.09 14.78 2.79
C ASP A 139 -7.90 15.73 1.59
N SER A 140 -7.60 15.20 0.42
CA SER A 140 -7.33 15.99 -0.80
C SER A 140 -8.39 15.84 -1.88
N LYS A 141 -9.42 15.01 -1.64
CA LYS A 141 -10.55 14.75 -2.55
C LYS A 141 -10.09 14.41 -3.96
N LYS A 142 -9.18 13.45 -4.07
CA LYS A 142 -8.65 13.00 -5.35
C LYS A 142 -8.70 11.48 -5.44
N TRP A 143 -8.65 10.98 -6.66
CA TRP A 143 -8.64 9.56 -7.00
C TRP A 143 -7.34 9.20 -7.70
N LEU A 144 -6.83 8.03 -7.40
CA LEU A 144 -5.87 7.31 -8.22
C LEU A 144 -6.62 6.18 -8.92
N VAL A 145 -6.78 6.27 -10.23
CA VAL A 145 -7.28 5.19 -11.08
C VAL A 145 -6.10 4.52 -11.77
N ARG A 146 -6.18 3.21 -12.00
CA ARG A 146 -5.08 2.43 -12.56
C ARG A 146 -5.36 1.90 -13.96
N SER A 147 -6.63 1.89 -14.39
CA SER A 147 -7.06 1.42 -15.71
C SER A 147 -7.94 2.47 -16.38
N PRO A 148 -7.88 2.66 -17.72
CA PRO A 148 -6.94 2.04 -18.66
C PRO A 148 -5.48 2.50 -18.48
N GLU A 149 -5.25 3.61 -17.84
CA GLU A 149 -3.92 4.13 -17.50
C GLU A 149 -3.90 4.73 -16.08
N ARG A 150 -2.74 4.74 -15.47
CA ARG A 150 -2.58 5.29 -14.13
C ARG A 150 -2.74 6.81 -14.16
N ARG A 151 -3.80 7.31 -13.53
CA ARG A 151 -4.10 8.75 -13.41
C ARG A 151 -4.43 9.14 -11.98
N LEU A 152 -3.89 10.27 -11.56
CA LEU A 152 -4.27 10.96 -10.33
C LEU A 152 -5.12 12.17 -10.70
N MET A 153 -6.38 12.21 -10.26
CA MET A 153 -7.36 13.18 -10.72
C MET A 153 -8.27 13.66 -9.59
N ARG A 154 -8.86 14.84 -9.76
CA ARG A 154 -10.10 15.22 -9.10
C ARG A 154 -11.23 15.04 -10.10
N SER A 155 -12.33 14.46 -9.66
CA SER A 155 -13.52 14.27 -10.48
C SER A 155 -14.68 15.01 -9.86
N ASP A 156 -15.42 15.75 -10.68
CA ASP A 156 -16.74 16.25 -10.33
C ASP A 156 -17.78 15.17 -10.67
N PRO A 157 -18.86 15.01 -9.89
CA PRO A 157 -19.97 14.17 -10.28
C PRO A 157 -20.59 14.66 -11.58
N LEU A 158 -20.77 13.77 -12.55
CA LEU A 158 -21.41 14.05 -13.82
C LEU A 158 -22.71 13.25 -13.92
N ASP A 159 -23.64 13.75 -14.71
CA ASP A 159 -24.79 12.94 -15.16
C ASP A 159 -24.29 11.85 -16.10
N TYR A 160 -25.01 10.72 -16.15
CA TYR A 160 -24.60 9.58 -16.98
C TYR A 160 -24.50 9.95 -18.48
N PHE A 161 -25.33 10.86 -18.93
CA PHE A 161 -25.40 11.28 -20.33
C PHE A 161 -24.61 12.57 -20.62
N ASP A 162 -23.89 13.12 -19.64
CA ASP A 162 -23.13 14.37 -19.83
C ASP A 162 -22.07 14.19 -20.91
N GLY A 163 -22.23 14.95 -22.01
CA GLY A 163 -21.34 14.91 -23.16
C GLY A 163 -21.61 13.81 -24.19
N GLU A 164 -22.67 13.00 -23.99
CA GLU A 164 -23.02 11.91 -24.93
C GLU A 164 -24.15 12.28 -25.88
N GLU A 165 -24.96 13.32 -25.59
CA GLU A 165 -26.07 13.80 -26.43
C GLU A 165 -25.72 15.13 -27.13
#